data_59be9176dfcccaa5ab2dd968711928ba
#
_entry.id   59be9176dfcccaa5ab2dd968711928ba
#
_cell.length_a   1.000
_cell.length_b   1.000
_cell.length_c   1.000
_cell.angle_alpha   90.00
_cell.angle_beta   90.00
_cell.angle_gamma   90.00
#
_symmetry.space_group_name_H-M   'P 1'
#
loop_
_entity.id
_entity.type
_entity.pdbx_description
1 polymer ?
#
loop_
_entity_poly.entity_id
_entity_poly.type
_entity_poly.pdbx_seq_one_letter_code
_entity_poly.pdbx_strand_id
1 'polypeptide(L)'
;MIEKGFFVQELEKHETKDVLNSHVNGELTVVWRDWDNIIKDHPKMVYVNTVNPGEIKGPHLHKNRTTYFSCIHGNIVLVIRSDDGEFHEIKSNSEKPSLVCVKNGIASAIINPTQDIAKVLVLADIAWRPNDNEMENVVFVDYDFKKWT
;
A
#
# COMPACT_ATOMS: atom_id res chain seq x y z
N MET A 1 6.19 -11.21 9.22
CA MET A 1 5.80 -11.12 10.64
C MET A 1 5.39 -9.69 10.99
N ILE A 2 4.28 -9.54 11.67
CA ILE A 2 3.76 -8.22 12.03
C ILE A 2 4.19 -7.90 13.47
N GLU A 3 5.25 -7.11 13.62
CA GLU A 3 5.77 -6.77 14.94
C GLU A 3 5.23 -5.45 15.49
N LYS A 4 5.05 -4.44 14.63
CA LYS A 4 4.59 -3.09 15.05
C LYS A 4 3.25 -2.72 14.42
N GLY A 5 2.49 -3.72 13.99
CA GLY A 5 1.22 -3.53 13.31
C GLY A 5 1.35 -3.33 11.82
N PHE A 6 2.56 -3.44 11.26
CA PHE A 6 2.78 -3.38 9.81
C PHE A 6 4.03 -4.18 9.42
N PHE A 7 4.15 -4.53 8.15
CA PHE A 7 5.38 -5.05 7.58
C PHE A 7 5.51 -4.64 6.12
N VAL A 8 6.75 -4.71 5.62
CA VAL A 8 7.08 -4.43 4.22
C VAL A 8 7.73 -5.67 3.64
N GLN A 9 7.24 -6.11 2.47
CA GLN A 9 7.78 -7.25 1.76
C GLN A 9 8.14 -6.84 0.34
N GLU A 10 9.36 -7.17 -0.10
CA GLU A 10 9.74 -6.98 -1.50
C GLU A 10 8.97 -7.96 -2.37
N LEU A 11 8.56 -7.50 -3.55
CA LEU A 11 7.83 -8.32 -4.52
C LEU A 11 8.77 -8.79 -5.62
N GLU A 12 8.46 -9.97 -6.16
CA GLU A 12 9.16 -10.51 -7.32
C GLU A 12 8.81 -9.68 -8.57
N LYS A 13 9.83 -9.38 -9.35
CA LYS A 13 9.71 -8.65 -10.60
C LYS A 13 10.53 -9.39 -11.66
N HIS A 14 9.91 -9.67 -12.79
CA HIS A 14 10.52 -10.46 -13.85
C HIS A 14 10.38 -9.75 -15.19
N GLU A 15 11.46 -9.74 -15.99
CA GLU A 15 11.37 -9.34 -17.38
C GLU A 15 10.51 -10.33 -18.15
N THR A 16 9.73 -9.82 -19.09
CA THR A 16 8.97 -10.64 -20.02
C THR A 16 9.59 -10.53 -21.42
N LYS A 17 9.54 -11.62 -22.17
CA LYS A 17 10.17 -11.70 -23.48
C LYS A 17 9.21 -12.21 -24.53
N ASP A 18 9.41 -11.73 -25.75
CA ASP A 18 8.69 -12.23 -26.90
C ASP A 18 9.05 -13.72 -27.11
N VAL A 19 8.04 -14.51 -27.41
CA VAL A 19 8.20 -15.97 -27.56
C VAL A 19 9.07 -16.32 -28.78
N LEU A 20 8.98 -15.52 -29.85
CA LEU A 20 9.64 -15.85 -31.12
C LEU A 20 11.11 -15.39 -31.16
N ASN A 21 11.43 -14.21 -30.65
CA ASN A 21 12.74 -13.61 -30.84
C ASN A 21 13.46 -13.29 -29.53
N SER A 22 12.87 -13.63 -28.37
CA SER A 22 13.44 -13.36 -27.05
C SER A 22 13.67 -11.88 -26.75
N HIS A 23 13.04 -11.00 -27.51
CA HIS A 23 13.08 -9.56 -27.29
C HIS A 23 12.38 -9.23 -25.96
N VAL A 24 13.03 -8.46 -25.10
CA VAL A 24 12.41 -7.99 -23.84
C VAL A 24 11.29 -7.03 -24.21
N ASN A 25 10.06 -7.41 -23.88
CA ASN A 25 8.87 -6.62 -24.21
C ASN A 25 8.21 -5.95 -23.02
N GLY A 26 8.71 -6.19 -21.81
CA GLY A 26 8.17 -5.60 -20.59
C GLY A 26 8.61 -6.34 -19.36
N GLU A 27 7.78 -6.27 -18.32
CA GLU A 27 8.02 -6.94 -17.06
C GLU A 27 6.70 -7.23 -16.36
N LEU A 28 6.74 -8.16 -15.43
CA LEU A 28 5.60 -8.44 -14.55
C LEU A 28 6.04 -8.39 -13.09
N THR A 29 5.14 -7.96 -12.25
CA THR A 29 5.35 -7.92 -10.80
C THR A 29 4.32 -8.83 -10.16
N VAL A 30 4.76 -9.75 -9.31
CA VAL A 30 3.87 -10.66 -8.60
C VAL A 30 3.47 -9.98 -7.29
N VAL A 31 2.21 -9.56 -7.20
CA VAL A 31 1.70 -8.87 -6.01
C VAL A 31 1.21 -9.85 -4.97
N TRP A 32 0.47 -10.88 -5.39
CA TRP A 32 -0.08 -11.88 -4.47
C TRP A 32 -0.32 -13.19 -5.20
N ARG A 33 -0.04 -14.29 -4.51
CA ARG A 33 -0.36 -15.66 -4.94
C ARG A 33 -1.03 -16.39 -3.79
N ASP A 34 -1.85 -17.37 -4.11
CA ASP A 34 -2.61 -18.11 -3.09
C ASP A 34 -1.72 -18.90 -2.12
N TRP A 35 -0.47 -19.20 -2.47
CA TRP A 35 0.46 -19.88 -1.58
C TRP A 35 1.40 -18.96 -0.82
N ASP A 36 1.27 -17.63 -0.95
CA ASP A 36 2.16 -16.69 -0.29
C ASP A 36 1.96 -16.60 1.23
N ASN A 37 0.83 -17.08 1.73
CA ASN A 37 0.47 -17.09 3.15
C ASN A 37 0.48 -15.70 3.81
N ILE A 38 0.37 -14.65 3.03
CA ILE A 38 0.31 -13.26 3.52
C ILE A 38 -1.12 -12.92 3.92
N ILE A 39 -2.07 -13.34 3.10
CA ILE A 39 -3.50 -13.13 3.33
C ILE A 39 -4.13 -14.51 3.50
N LYS A 40 -4.88 -14.68 4.59
CA LYS A 40 -5.57 -15.94 4.85
C LYS A 40 -6.64 -16.17 3.76
N ASP A 41 -6.58 -17.30 3.10
CA ASP A 41 -7.41 -17.73 1.99
C ASP A 41 -7.16 -16.91 0.72
N HIS A 42 -7.74 -15.73 0.61
CA HIS A 42 -7.58 -14.83 -0.55
C HIS A 42 -8.07 -13.43 -0.19
N PRO A 43 -7.67 -12.41 -0.94
CA PRO A 43 -8.22 -11.07 -0.74
C PRO A 43 -9.72 -11.06 -1.00
N LYS A 44 -10.45 -10.34 -0.15
CA LYS A 44 -11.90 -10.21 -0.29
C LYS A 44 -12.29 -8.99 -1.11
N MET A 45 -11.36 -8.06 -1.28
CA MET A 45 -11.53 -6.87 -2.11
C MET A 45 -10.17 -6.45 -2.66
N VAL A 46 -10.18 -6.02 -3.91
CA VAL A 46 -9.00 -5.45 -4.59
C VAL A 46 -9.44 -4.14 -5.23
N TYR A 47 -8.68 -3.08 -4.99
CA TYR A 47 -9.00 -1.78 -5.58
C TYR A 47 -7.74 -0.99 -5.87
N VAL A 48 -7.88 0.08 -6.66
CA VAL A 48 -6.79 0.99 -6.99
C VAL A 48 -7.11 2.36 -6.43
N ASN A 49 -6.21 2.89 -5.61
CA ASN A 49 -6.24 4.27 -5.14
C ASN A 49 -5.41 5.13 -6.08
N THR A 50 -6.02 6.13 -6.67
CA THR A 50 -5.28 7.18 -7.38
C THR A 50 -5.03 8.32 -6.42
N VAL A 51 -3.77 8.74 -6.31
CA VAL A 51 -3.38 9.88 -5.47
C VAL A 51 -2.86 10.96 -6.38
N ASN A 52 -3.57 12.07 -6.44
CA ASN A 52 -3.20 13.21 -7.27
C ASN A 52 -1.90 13.86 -6.78
N PRO A 53 -1.19 14.60 -7.66
CA PRO A 53 0.05 15.27 -7.28
C PRO A 53 -0.11 16.13 -6.03
N GLY A 54 0.80 15.96 -5.08
CA GLY A 54 0.82 16.75 -3.85
C GLY A 54 -0.26 16.44 -2.83
N GLU A 55 -1.11 15.45 -3.11
CA GLU A 55 -2.25 15.13 -2.23
C GLU A 55 -1.89 14.11 -1.16
N ILE A 56 -2.66 14.16 -0.08
CA ILE A 56 -2.57 13.24 1.06
C ILE A 56 -3.93 12.60 1.26
N LYS A 57 -3.96 11.29 1.38
CA LYS A 57 -5.16 10.53 1.74
C LYS A 57 -5.01 9.98 3.16
N GLY A 58 -5.95 10.29 4.02
CA GLY A 58 -5.89 9.97 5.43
C GLY A 58 -5.26 11.09 6.27
N PRO A 59 -4.75 10.86 7.48
CA PRO A 59 -4.66 9.52 8.11
C PRO A 59 -6.01 8.92 8.48
N HIS A 60 -6.10 7.63 8.37
CA HIS A 60 -7.25 6.88 8.88
C HIS A 60 -6.81 5.47 9.26
N LEU A 61 -7.66 4.79 10.00
CA LEU A 61 -7.47 3.38 10.34
C LEU A 61 -8.72 2.58 9.99
N HIS A 62 -8.53 1.31 9.80
CA HIS A 62 -9.61 0.36 9.65
C HIS A 62 -9.77 -0.42 10.95
N LYS A 63 -10.99 -0.56 11.44
CA LYS A 63 -11.25 -1.23 12.72
C LYS A 63 -11.00 -2.73 12.62
N ASN A 64 -11.40 -3.35 11.51
CA ASN A 64 -11.34 -4.80 11.33
C ASN A 64 -10.50 -5.22 10.11
N ARG A 65 -10.38 -4.34 9.11
CA ARG A 65 -9.73 -4.65 7.84
C ARG A 65 -8.21 -4.49 7.95
N THR A 66 -7.48 -5.49 7.47
CA THR A 66 -6.06 -5.39 7.20
C THR A 66 -5.89 -5.10 5.71
N THR A 67 -5.07 -4.12 5.36
CA THR A 67 -4.84 -3.68 3.99
C THR A 67 -3.39 -3.92 3.58
N TYR A 68 -3.22 -4.18 2.29
CA TYR A 68 -1.92 -4.49 1.70
C TYR A 68 -1.75 -3.58 0.48
N PHE A 69 -0.79 -2.66 0.56
CA PHE A 69 -0.58 -1.61 -0.43
C PHE A 69 0.62 -1.92 -1.32
N SER A 70 0.46 -1.74 -2.63
CA SER A 70 1.57 -1.79 -3.58
C SER A 70 1.44 -0.64 -4.57
N CYS A 71 2.42 0.25 -4.60
CA CYS A 71 2.44 1.35 -5.58
C CYS A 71 2.77 0.76 -6.95
N ILE A 72 1.83 0.86 -7.89
CA ILE A 72 1.95 0.28 -9.22
C ILE A 72 2.29 1.34 -10.28
N HIS A 73 2.20 2.62 -9.94
CA HIS A 73 2.55 3.72 -10.83
C HIS A 73 2.91 4.95 -10.01
N GLY A 74 3.98 5.63 -10.39
CA GLY A 74 4.45 6.82 -9.68
C GLY A 74 5.14 6.48 -8.37
N ASN A 75 5.16 7.43 -7.47
CA ASN A 75 5.84 7.32 -6.19
C ASN A 75 4.93 7.80 -5.06
N ILE A 76 4.92 7.06 -3.99
CA ILE A 76 4.18 7.44 -2.77
C ILE A 76 5.04 7.27 -1.54
N VAL A 77 4.62 7.89 -0.47
CA VAL A 77 5.11 7.64 0.88
C VAL A 77 3.92 7.20 1.73
N LEU A 78 4.05 6.05 2.35
CA LEU A 78 3.10 5.62 3.37
C LEU A 78 3.65 6.05 4.72
N VAL A 79 2.88 6.84 5.46
CA VAL A 79 3.21 7.20 6.83
C VAL A 79 2.34 6.36 7.74
N ILE A 80 2.97 5.51 8.53
CA ILE A 80 2.30 4.56 9.40
C ILE A 80 2.66 4.90 10.85
N ARG A 81 1.65 5.04 11.69
CA ARG A 81 1.86 5.14 13.13
C ARG A 81 1.73 3.76 13.72
N SER A 82 2.86 3.18 14.15
CA SER A 82 2.87 1.86 14.76
C SER A 82 2.17 1.84 16.12
N ASP A 83 1.97 0.66 16.68
CA ASP A 83 1.25 0.49 17.94
C ASP A 83 1.97 1.10 19.14
N ASP A 84 3.29 1.33 19.02
CA ASP A 84 4.10 2.04 20.03
C ASP A 84 4.06 3.57 19.87
N GLY A 85 3.32 4.08 18.90
CA GLY A 85 3.17 5.52 18.63
C GLY A 85 4.24 6.14 17.73
N GLU A 86 5.23 5.36 17.29
CA GLU A 86 6.25 5.85 16.35
C GLU A 86 5.72 5.98 14.94
N PHE A 87 6.24 6.95 14.20
CA PHE A 87 5.92 7.14 12.79
C PHE A 87 6.98 6.48 11.91
N HIS A 88 6.52 5.79 10.88
CA HIS A 88 7.37 5.12 9.90
C HIS A 88 7.02 5.63 8.51
N GLU A 89 8.02 6.01 7.75
CA GLU A 89 7.87 6.57 6.40
C GLU A 89 8.36 5.53 5.39
N ILE A 90 7.44 4.90 4.68
CA ILE A 90 7.75 3.84 3.73
C ILE A 90 7.58 4.37 2.32
N LYS A 91 8.68 4.52 1.60
CA LYS A 91 8.65 4.91 0.18
C LYS A 91 8.30 3.69 -0.66
N SER A 92 7.39 3.88 -1.60
CA SER A 92 6.92 2.80 -2.47
C SER A 92 6.78 3.31 -3.90
N ASN A 93 7.27 2.50 -4.84
CA ASN A 93 7.18 2.79 -6.28
C ASN A 93 7.22 1.48 -7.07
N SER A 94 6.95 1.57 -8.39
CA SER A 94 6.89 0.39 -9.25
C SER A 94 8.27 -0.13 -9.68
N GLU A 95 9.34 0.65 -9.53
CA GLU A 95 10.69 0.20 -9.90
C GLU A 95 11.25 -0.81 -8.89
N LYS A 96 11.00 -0.57 -7.61
CA LYS A 96 11.31 -1.50 -6.52
C LYS A 96 10.01 -1.88 -5.83
N PRO A 97 9.23 -2.77 -6.44
CA PRO A 97 7.89 -3.05 -5.95
C PRO A 97 7.92 -3.72 -4.58
N SER A 98 7.03 -3.28 -3.72
CA SER A 98 6.85 -3.81 -2.39
C SER A 98 5.38 -3.93 -2.04
N LEU A 99 5.08 -4.82 -1.10
CA LEU A 99 3.76 -4.93 -0.50
C LEU A 99 3.88 -4.48 0.94
N VAL A 100 3.11 -3.45 1.30
CA VAL A 100 3.10 -2.92 2.66
C VAL A 100 1.81 -3.34 3.33
N CYS A 101 1.94 -4.18 4.33
CA CYS A 101 0.80 -4.62 5.13
C CYS A 101 0.57 -3.66 6.28
N VAL A 102 -0.65 -3.17 6.41
CA VAL A 102 -1.08 -2.34 7.55
C VAL A 102 -2.22 -3.06 8.23
N LYS A 103 -1.97 -3.50 9.45
CA LYS A 103 -2.93 -4.28 10.23
C LYS A 103 -4.11 -3.40 10.64
N ASN A 104 -5.26 -4.03 10.84
CA ASN A 104 -6.42 -3.34 11.40
C ASN A 104 -6.05 -2.64 12.72
N GLY A 105 -6.62 -1.48 12.97
CA GLY A 105 -6.34 -0.67 14.14
C GLY A 105 -5.09 0.22 14.03
N ILE A 106 -4.32 0.09 12.96
CA ILE A 106 -3.12 0.91 12.72
C ILE A 106 -3.46 2.04 11.74
N ALA A 107 -3.16 3.26 12.15
CA ALA A 107 -3.43 4.43 11.33
C ALA A 107 -2.34 4.67 10.30
N SER A 108 -2.72 5.04 9.10
CA SER A 108 -1.79 5.35 8.02
C SER A 108 -2.33 6.44 7.10
N ALA A 109 -1.41 7.09 6.40
CA ALA A 109 -1.70 8.06 5.35
C ALA A 109 -0.90 7.72 4.11
N ILE A 110 -1.46 8.00 2.94
CA ILE A 110 -0.76 7.88 1.65
C ILE A 110 -0.47 9.28 1.15
N ILE A 111 0.80 9.56 0.85
CA ILE A 111 1.24 10.86 0.37
C ILE A 111 1.83 10.69 -1.02
N ASN A 112 1.43 11.54 -1.94
CA ASN A 112 2.08 11.68 -3.24
C ASN A 112 2.92 12.97 -3.22
N PRO A 113 4.24 12.89 -2.96
CA PRO A 113 5.09 14.07 -2.88
C PRO A 113 5.60 14.55 -4.25
N THR A 114 5.05 14.04 -5.34
CA THR A 114 5.51 14.32 -6.70
C THR A 114 4.53 15.18 -7.49
N GLN A 115 4.91 15.55 -8.71
CA GLN A 115 4.07 16.29 -9.63
C GLN A 115 3.31 15.39 -10.61
N ASP A 116 3.47 14.08 -10.48
CA ASP A 116 2.79 13.09 -11.30
C ASP A 116 1.75 12.32 -10.50
N ILE A 117 0.76 11.77 -11.18
CA ILE A 117 -0.24 10.91 -10.54
C ILE A 117 0.43 9.64 -10.04
N ALA A 118 0.02 9.18 -8.87
CA ALA A 118 0.41 7.88 -8.34
C ALA A 118 -0.80 6.95 -8.27
N LYS A 119 -0.56 5.66 -8.46
CA LYS A 119 -1.59 4.62 -8.35
C LYS A 119 -1.12 3.52 -7.42
N VAL A 120 -1.99 3.16 -6.49
CA VAL A 120 -1.70 2.16 -5.46
C VAL A 120 -2.73 1.04 -5.56
N LEU A 121 -2.25 -0.17 -5.81
CA LEU A 121 -3.09 -1.36 -5.76
C LEU A 121 -3.23 -1.77 -4.29
N VAL A 122 -4.46 -1.99 -3.85
CA VAL A 122 -4.74 -2.37 -2.47
C VAL A 122 -5.49 -3.68 -2.44
N LEU A 123 -4.97 -4.61 -1.65
CA LEU A 123 -5.65 -5.86 -1.32
C LEU A 123 -6.22 -5.71 0.09
N ALA A 124 -7.39 -6.25 0.33
CA ALA A 124 -8.03 -6.18 1.64
C ALA A 124 -8.59 -7.55 2.04
N ASP A 125 -8.46 -7.89 3.30
CA ASP A 125 -8.95 -9.16 3.84
C ASP A 125 -10.46 -9.14 4.14
N ILE A 126 -11.05 -7.95 4.21
CA ILE A 126 -12.49 -7.74 4.39
C ILE A 126 -12.96 -6.73 3.35
N ALA A 127 -14.05 -7.07 2.64
CA ALA A 127 -14.62 -6.18 1.63
C ALA A 127 -15.39 -5.04 2.28
N TRP A 128 -15.34 -3.86 1.64
CA TRP A 128 -16.16 -2.73 2.02
C TRP A 128 -17.63 -3.03 1.78
N ARG A 129 -18.47 -2.61 2.72
CA ARG A 129 -19.92 -2.66 2.58
C ARG A 129 -20.52 -1.31 2.96
N PRO A 130 -21.64 -0.88 2.34
CA PRO A 130 -22.29 0.37 2.73
C PRO A 130 -22.64 0.39 4.22
N ASN A 131 -22.36 1.51 4.87
CA ASN A 131 -22.68 1.76 6.28
C ASN A 131 -22.00 0.81 7.27
N ASP A 132 -20.84 0.26 6.93
CA ASP A 132 -20.14 -0.67 7.81
C ASP A 132 -19.36 0.03 8.94
N ASN A 133 -19.19 1.37 8.88
CA ASN A 133 -18.47 2.16 9.88
C ASN A 133 -17.11 1.59 10.21
N GLU A 134 -16.47 1.00 9.23
CA GLU A 134 -15.22 0.26 9.37
C GLU A 134 -14.00 1.19 9.47
N MET A 135 -14.06 2.34 8.81
CA MET A 135 -12.98 3.30 8.74
C MET A 135 -13.17 4.43 9.74
N GLU A 136 -12.08 4.85 10.38
CA GLU A 136 -12.07 5.94 11.35
C GLU A 136 -10.98 6.94 10.96
N ASN A 137 -11.33 8.23 10.91
CA ASN A 137 -10.39 9.31 10.65
C ASN A 137 -9.53 9.55 11.89
N VAL A 138 -8.24 9.81 11.67
CA VAL A 138 -7.25 10.02 12.73
C VAL A 138 -6.45 11.28 12.42
N VAL A 139 -5.97 11.96 13.46
CA VAL A 139 -5.06 13.09 13.32
C VAL A 139 -3.68 12.69 13.84
N PHE A 140 -2.65 12.93 13.03
CA PHE A 140 -1.25 12.73 13.45
C PHE A 140 -0.74 14.05 14.04
N VAL A 141 -0.93 14.23 15.34
CA VAL A 141 -0.65 15.51 16.03
C VAL A 141 0.82 15.88 15.95
N ASP A 142 1.72 14.92 16.13
CA ASP A 142 3.16 15.15 16.22
C ASP A 142 3.91 14.83 14.92
N TYR A 143 3.20 14.82 13.80
CA TYR A 143 3.81 14.52 12.50
C TYR A 143 3.69 15.72 11.56
N ASP A 144 4.80 16.10 10.94
CA ASP A 144 4.85 17.22 10.00
C ASP A 144 4.70 16.72 8.54
N PHE A 145 3.49 16.83 8.01
CA PHE A 145 3.22 16.49 6.61
C PHE A 145 3.84 17.45 5.62
N LYS A 146 4.18 18.67 6.05
CA LYS A 146 4.73 19.70 5.17
C LYS A 146 6.09 19.32 4.60
N LYS A 147 6.81 18.42 5.25
CA LYS A 147 8.10 17.93 4.74
C LYS A 147 7.99 17.26 3.37
N TRP A 148 6.77 16.85 2.97
CA TRP A 148 6.50 16.17 1.70
C TRP A 148 5.88 17.08 0.63
N THR A 149 5.66 18.33 0.91
CA THR A 149 5.01 19.27 -0.02
C THR A 149 5.93 20.38 -0.49
#